data_774a523cb05e4232422971be0615a5db
#
_entry.id   774a523cb05e4232422971be0615a5db
#
_cell.length_a   1.000
_cell.length_b   1.000
_cell.length_c   1.000
_cell.angle_alpha   90.00
_cell.angle_beta   90.00
_cell.angle_gamma   90.00
#
_symmetry.space_group_name_H-M   'P 1'
#
loop_
_entity.id
_entity.type
_entity.pdbx_description
1 polymer ?
#
loop_
_entity_poly.entity_id
_entity_poly.type
_entity_poly.pdbx_seq_one_letter_code
_entity_poly.pdbx_strand_id
1 'polypeptide(L)'
;MTLRWSEEYLQTHLKIHRSRAKTSQERLKQQNQAKVQKAKKNAVEAKTVRNEGYEEELILSCEIATTPPSVNHYWERCGKGMRLSDKARDFHAVVIALIPALRLTTRLKLEVIFHFPTHQKRDIDNHLKATIDSLVKCGFCEDDEQFDELIVKRGAVVPGGMISLKVWEL
;
A
#
# COMPACT_ATOMS: atom_id res chain seq x y z
N MET A 1 30.19 -31.25 -44.94
CA MET A 1 28.90 -31.97 -45.15
C MET A 1 27.83 -31.25 -44.40
N THR A 2 26.99 -30.48 -45.08
CA THR A 2 25.84 -29.78 -44.47
C THR A 2 24.63 -30.71 -44.53
N LEU A 3 24.17 -31.17 -43.38
CA LEU A 3 22.94 -31.95 -43.22
C LEU A 3 21.75 -31.11 -43.65
N ARG A 4 21.19 -31.38 -44.81
CA ARG A 4 19.98 -30.74 -45.31
C ARG A 4 18.77 -31.58 -44.87
N TRP A 5 17.99 -31.12 -43.90
CA TRP A 5 16.76 -31.77 -43.47
C TRP A 5 15.70 -31.71 -44.58
N SER A 6 14.94 -32.78 -44.79
CA SER A 6 13.85 -32.78 -45.78
C SER A 6 12.72 -31.83 -45.33
N GLU A 7 12.03 -31.22 -46.29
CA GLU A 7 10.91 -30.30 -46.01
C GLU A 7 9.79 -31.00 -45.21
N GLU A 8 9.54 -32.26 -45.46
CA GLU A 8 8.58 -33.08 -44.72
C GLU A 8 8.95 -33.22 -43.24
N TYR A 9 10.23 -33.45 -42.97
CA TYR A 9 10.71 -33.54 -41.56
C TYR A 9 10.55 -32.22 -40.82
N LEU A 10 10.87 -31.09 -41.45
CA LEU A 10 10.72 -29.76 -40.89
C LEU A 10 9.24 -29.43 -40.65
N GLN A 11 8.35 -29.74 -41.55
CA GLN A 11 6.93 -29.52 -41.40
C GLN A 11 6.31 -30.36 -40.27
N THR A 12 6.71 -31.62 -40.12
CA THR A 12 6.26 -32.50 -39.04
C THR A 12 6.73 -32.01 -37.69
N HIS A 13 7.99 -31.60 -37.58
CA HIS A 13 8.53 -31.02 -36.34
C HIS A 13 7.82 -29.74 -35.95
N LEU A 14 7.57 -28.85 -36.91
CA LEU A 14 6.83 -27.60 -36.66
C LEU A 14 5.39 -27.83 -36.18
N LYS A 15 4.70 -28.84 -36.72
CA LYS A 15 3.35 -29.24 -36.26
C LYS A 15 3.38 -29.73 -34.80
N ILE A 16 4.34 -30.58 -34.47
CA ILE A 16 4.49 -31.12 -33.09
C ILE A 16 4.83 -29.99 -32.11
N HIS A 17 5.71 -29.09 -32.45
CA HIS A 17 6.03 -27.94 -31.60
C HIS A 17 4.84 -26.99 -31.39
N ARG A 18 4.06 -26.72 -32.42
CA ARG A 18 2.84 -25.90 -32.34
C ARG A 18 1.76 -26.54 -31.49
N SER A 19 1.57 -27.86 -31.56
CA SER A 19 0.60 -28.58 -30.76
C SER A 19 1.00 -28.57 -29.26
N ARG A 20 2.29 -28.81 -28.95
CA ARG A 20 2.82 -28.73 -27.58
C ARG A 20 2.71 -27.35 -26.98
N ALA A 21 2.95 -26.30 -27.76
CA ALA A 21 2.80 -24.91 -27.31
C ALA A 21 1.34 -24.56 -26.97
N LYS A 22 0.38 -24.99 -27.80
CA LYS A 22 -1.05 -24.81 -27.53
C LYS A 22 -1.48 -25.49 -26.24
N THR A 23 -1.07 -26.75 -26.05
CA THR A 23 -1.40 -27.53 -24.82
C THR A 23 -0.81 -26.86 -23.57
N SER A 24 0.38 -26.31 -23.64
CA SER A 24 1.00 -25.59 -22.52
C SER A 24 0.26 -24.30 -22.20
N GLN A 25 -0.19 -23.55 -23.20
CA GLN A 25 -0.99 -22.33 -22.99
C GLN A 25 -2.36 -22.64 -22.39
N GLU A 26 -3.01 -23.71 -22.80
CA GLU A 26 -4.30 -24.15 -22.25
C GLU A 26 -4.17 -24.55 -20.77
N ARG A 27 -3.13 -25.33 -20.43
CA ARG A 27 -2.83 -25.68 -19.04
C ARG A 27 -2.58 -24.44 -18.17
N LEU A 28 -1.83 -23.47 -18.66
CA LEU A 28 -1.56 -22.23 -17.95
C LEU A 28 -2.85 -21.42 -17.73
N LYS A 29 -3.72 -21.33 -18.73
CA LYS A 29 -5.05 -20.69 -18.60
C LYS A 29 -5.92 -21.35 -17.54
N GLN A 30 -5.98 -22.70 -17.54
CA GLN A 30 -6.74 -23.46 -16.53
C GLN A 30 -6.19 -23.24 -15.12
N GLN A 31 -4.86 -23.27 -14.94
CA GLN A 31 -4.22 -22.99 -13.65
C GLN A 31 -4.52 -21.57 -13.15
N ASN A 32 -4.47 -20.59 -14.03
CA ASN A 32 -4.79 -19.20 -13.65
C ASN A 32 -6.26 -19.01 -13.30
N GLN A 33 -7.18 -19.67 -14.03
CA GLN A 33 -8.61 -19.64 -13.69
C GLN A 33 -8.88 -20.30 -12.32
N ALA A 34 -8.25 -21.42 -12.03
CA ALA A 34 -8.38 -22.09 -10.73
C ALA A 34 -7.84 -21.19 -9.57
N LYS A 35 -6.70 -20.51 -9.78
CA LYS A 35 -6.16 -19.55 -8.80
C LYS A 35 -7.12 -18.39 -8.55
N VAL A 36 -7.72 -17.82 -9.62
CA VAL A 36 -8.70 -16.73 -9.50
C VAL A 36 -9.97 -17.19 -8.77
N GLN A 37 -10.47 -18.39 -9.05
CA GLN A 37 -11.64 -18.92 -8.34
C GLN A 37 -11.35 -19.17 -6.86
N LYS A 38 -10.17 -19.72 -6.53
CA LYS A 38 -9.74 -19.90 -5.14
C LYS A 38 -9.62 -18.56 -4.40
N ALA A 39 -9.03 -17.55 -5.05
CA ALA A 39 -8.92 -16.21 -4.47
C ALA A 39 -10.30 -15.57 -4.24
N LYS A 40 -11.24 -15.72 -5.17
CA LYS A 40 -12.62 -15.22 -5.00
C LYS A 40 -13.34 -15.92 -3.84
N LYS A 41 -13.20 -17.26 -3.70
CA LYS A 41 -13.77 -18.00 -2.57
C LYS A 41 -13.22 -17.51 -1.24
N ASN A 42 -11.89 -17.38 -1.11
CA ASN A 42 -11.25 -16.88 0.09
C ASN A 42 -11.69 -15.43 0.42
N ALA A 43 -11.89 -14.57 -0.59
CA ALA A 43 -12.38 -13.21 -0.39
C ALA A 43 -13.83 -13.15 0.09
N VAL A 44 -14.68 -14.12 -0.31
CA VAL A 44 -16.06 -14.24 0.19
C VAL A 44 -16.04 -14.69 1.66
N GLU A 45 -15.23 -15.71 1.98
CA GLU A 45 -15.07 -16.20 3.35
C GLU A 45 -14.51 -15.10 4.28
N ALA A 46 -13.54 -14.34 3.84
CA ALA A 46 -13.00 -13.18 4.58
C ALA A 46 -14.05 -12.08 4.83
N LYS A 47 -14.94 -11.82 3.87
CA LYS A 47 -16.06 -10.87 4.08
C LYS A 47 -17.06 -11.36 5.12
N THR A 48 -17.30 -12.66 5.19
CA THR A 48 -18.24 -13.25 6.17
C THR A 48 -17.70 -13.16 7.60
N VAL A 49 -16.39 -13.31 7.77
CA VAL A 49 -15.72 -13.17 9.09
C VAL A 49 -15.68 -11.72 9.58
N ARG A 50 -15.62 -10.73 8.67
CA ARG A 50 -15.55 -9.30 9.02
C ARG A 50 -16.88 -8.68 9.49
N ASN A 51 -18.00 -9.39 9.39
CA ASN A 51 -19.32 -8.90 9.81
C ASN A 51 -19.71 -9.24 11.26
N GLU A 52 -18.81 -9.77 12.06
CA GLU A 52 -19.01 -9.85 13.52
C GLU A 52 -18.65 -8.49 14.10
N GLY A 53 -19.68 -7.71 14.39
CA GLY A 53 -19.66 -6.28 14.68
C GLY A 53 -18.69 -5.88 15.80
N TYR A 54 -17.57 -5.35 15.44
CA TYR A 54 -16.82 -4.44 16.29
C TYR A 54 -17.53 -3.09 16.21
N GLU A 55 -17.91 -2.52 17.36
CA GLU A 55 -18.37 -1.13 17.43
C GLU A 55 -17.16 -0.24 17.21
N GLU A 56 -17.05 0.35 16.00
CA GLU A 56 -15.98 1.29 15.66
C GLU A 56 -16.17 2.58 16.45
N GLU A 57 -15.27 2.90 17.36
CA GLU A 57 -15.26 4.16 18.09
C GLU A 57 -14.28 5.15 17.46
N LEU A 58 -14.78 6.32 17.02
CA LEU A 58 -13.95 7.40 16.47
C LEU A 58 -13.17 8.09 17.60
N ILE A 59 -11.87 7.86 17.68
CA ILE A 59 -10.98 8.41 18.71
C ILE A 59 -10.31 9.71 18.27
N LEU A 60 -9.94 9.82 16.99
CA LEU A 60 -9.25 10.99 16.45
C LEU A 60 -9.90 11.45 15.16
N SER A 61 -10.15 12.74 15.04
CA SER A 61 -10.49 13.41 13.78
C SER A 61 -9.78 14.76 13.74
N CYS A 62 -8.82 14.93 12.85
CA CYS A 62 -8.06 16.18 12.75
C CYS A 62 -7.58 16.46 11.31
N GLU A 63 -7.23 17.73 11.08
CA GLU A 63 -6.58 18.20 9.86
C GLU A 63 -5.21 18.78 10.20
N ILE A 64 -4.21 18.45 9.41
CA ILE A 64 -2.84 18.91 9.58
C ILE A 64 -2.43 19.66 8.31
N ALA A 65 -2.20 20.98 8.43
CA ALA A 65 -1.91 21.88 7.32
C ALA A 65 -0.47 21.71 6.78
N THR A 66 -0.09 20.49 6.42
CA THR A 66 1.18 20.17 5.78
C THR A 66 1.09 18.85 5.01
N THR A 67 2.05 18.59 4.12
CA THR A 67 2.14 17.34 3.39
C THR A 67 3.26 16.47 3.99
N PRO A 68 3.00 15.21 4.38
CA PRO A 68 4.04 14.32 4.84
C PRO A 68 5.08 14.09 3.72
N PRO A 69 6.37 13.92 4.05
CA PRO A 69 7.38 13.59 3.07
C PRO A 69 7.10 12.22 2.44
N SER A 70 7.49 12.05 1.18
CA SER A 70 7.47 10.72 0.56
C SER A 70 8.58 9.84 1.13
N VAL A 71 8.41 8.52 1.06
CA VAL A 71 9.43 7.54 1.49
C VAL A 71 10.78 7.78 0.83
N ASN A 72 10.82 8.27 -0.42
CA ASN A 72 12.04 8.59 -1.15
C ASN A 72 12.80 9.80 -0.58
N HIS A 73 12.13 10.65 0.21
CA HIS A 73 12.69 11.84 0.83
C HIS A 73 12.56 11.81 2.37
N TYR A 74 12.26 10.65 2.92
CA TYR A 74 12.10 10.46 4.36
C TYR A 74 13.45 10.33 5.07
N TRP A 75 14.40 9.67 4.41
CA TRP A 75 15.76 9.50 4.88
C TRP A 75 16.76 10.22 4.01
N GLU A 76 17.80 10.78 4.60
CA GLU A 76 18.93 11.40 3.92
C GLU A 76 20.27 10.87 4.42
N ARG A 77 21.30 10.92 3.58
CA ARG A 77 22.64 10.50 3.96
C ARG A 77 23.25 11.53 4.90
N CYS A 78 23.86 11.05 6.00
CA CYS A 78 24.62 11.87 6.93
C CYS A 78 25.94 11.16 7.26
N GLY A 79 27.03 11.59 6.66
CA GLY A 79 28.32 10.91 6.77
C GLY A 79 28.27 9.46 6.29
N LYS A 80 28.59 8.50 7.18
CA LYS A 80 28.53 7.05 6.87
C LYS A 80 27.17 6.41 7.18
N GLY A 81 26.18 7.17 7.67
CA GLY A 81 24.87 6.68 8.09
C GLY A 81 23.71 7.34 7.36
N MET A 82 22.51 7.03 7.84
CA MET A 82 21.24 7.61 7.40
C MET A 82 20.59 8.33 8.57
N ARG A 83 19.97 9.48 8.32
CA ARG A 83 19.14 10.21 9.30
C ARG A 83 17.80 10.58 8.68
N LEU A 84 16.82 10.92 9.51
CA LEU A 84 15.59 11.53 9.04
C LEU A 84 15.91 12.88 8.36
N SER A 85 15.31 13.10 7.20
CA SER A 85 15.42 14.37 6.50
C SER A 85 14.80 15.52 7.32
N ASP A 86 15.17 16.74 7.03
CA ASP A 86 14.59 17.91 7.69
C ASP A 86 13.07 17.95 7.52
N LYS A 87 12.56 17.67 6.32
CA LYS A 87 11.13 17.59 6.05
C LYS A 87 10.41 16.53 6.90
N ALA A 88 11.06 15.39 7.14
CA ALA A 88 10.48 14.35 7.98
C ALA A 88 10.47 14.77 9.45
N ARG A 89 11.51 15.43 9.93
CA ARG A 89 11.57 15.96 11.30
C ARG A 89 10.55 17.05 11.52
N ASP A 90 10.40 17.97 10.58
CA ASP A 90 9.40 19.05 10.65
C ASP A 90 7.98 18.50 10.68
N PHE A 91 7.70 17.51 9.82
CA PHE A 91 6.39 16.85 9.81
C PHE A 91 6.10 16.14 11.14
N HIS A 92 7.06 15.37 11.67
CA HIS A 92 6.91 14.75 13.00
C HIS A 92 6.69 15.79 14.11
N ALA A 93 7.41 16.91 14.09
CA ALA A 93 7.24 17.96 15.08
C ALA A 93 5.83 18.56 15.06
N VAL A 94 5.26 18.78 13.86
CA VAL A 94 3.88 19.25 13.71
C VAL A 94 2.88 18.20 14.24
N VAL A 95 3.04 16.93 13.90
CA VAL A 95 2.17 15.85 14.39
C VAL A 95 2.23 15.74 15.91
N ILE A 96 3.44 15.75 16.52
CA ILE A 96 3.63 15.71 17.98
C ILE A 96 2.97 16.90 18.68
N ALA A 97 2.96 18.07 18.05
CA ALA A 97 2.34 19.27 18.63
C ALA A 97 0.80 19.26 18.58
N LEU A 98 0.22 18.53 17.60
CA LEU A 98 -1.22 18.56 17.35
C LEU A 98 -1.97 17.33 17.87
N ILE A 99 -1.32 16.17 17.90
CA ILE A 99 -1.96 14.90 18.28
C ILE A 99 -1.57 14.47 19.68
N PRO A 100 -2.56 14.14 20.54
CA PRO A 100 -2.27 13.74 21.92
C PRO A 100 -1.59 12.35 21.98
N ALA A 101 -0.72 12.16 22.97
CA ALA A 101 -0.06 10.89 23.24
C ALA A 101 -1.00 9.97 24.07
N LEU A 102 -1.91 9.28 23.43
CA LEU A 102 -2.90 8.41 24.09
C LEU A 102 -2.36 7.03 24.47
N ARG A 103 -1.28 6.59 23.82
CA ARG A 103 -0.64 5.26 24.02
C ARG A 103 -1.62 4.10 23.87
N LEU A 104 -2.45 4.16 22.82
CA LEU A 104 -3.43 3.12 22.55
C LEU A 104 -2.72 1.77 22.29
N THR A 105 -3.32 0.71 22.83
CA THR A 105 -2.81 -0.69 22.69
C THR A 105 -3.77 -1.59 21.91
N THR A 106 -4.92 -1.05 21.52
CA THR A 106 -5.98 -1.75 20.79
C THR A 106 -5.72 -1.81 19.30
N ARG A 107 -6.55 -2.55 18.57
CA ARG A 107 -6.53 -2.57 17.11
C ARG A 107 -7.18 -1.29 16.59
N LEU A 108 -6.64 -0.77 15.48
CA LEU A 108 -7.00 0.54 14.96
C LEU A 108 -7.36 0.49 13.49
N LYS A 109 -8.26 1.39 13.11
CA LYS A 109 -8.56 1.73 11.72
C LYS A 109 -8.12 3.16 11.45
N LEU A 110 -7.41 3.39 10.33
CA LEU A 110 -6.93 4.71 9.93
C LEU A 110 -7.53 5.09 8.57
N GLU A 111 -8.16 6.25 8.49
CA GLU A 111 -8.47 6.93 7.23
C GLU A 111 -7.55 8.14 7.07
N VAL A 112 -6.87 8.23 5.92
CA VAL A 112 -6.02 9.36 5.54
C VAL A 112 -6.48 9.91 4.20
N ILE A 113 -6.73 11.22 4.15
CA ILE A 113 -6.98 11.94 2.89
C ILE A 113 -5.83 12.91 2.65
N PHE A 114 -5.08 12.70 1.57
CA PHE A 114 -3.99 13.58 1.17
C PHE A 114 -4.47 14.68 0.23
N HIS A 115 -4.38 15.92 0.67
CA HIS A 115 -4.61 17.13 -0.11
C HIS A 115 -3.27 17.71 -0.54
N PHE A 116 -2.81 17.34 -1.73
CA PHE A 116 -1.49 17.80 -2.21
C PHE A 116 -1.50 19.28 -2.60
N PRO A 117 -0.35 19.98 -2.51
CA PRO A 117 -0.28 21.41 -2.81
C PRO A 117 -0.41 21.75 -4.30
N THR A 118 -0.26 20.78 -5.19
CA THR A 118 -0.28 20.95 -6.65
C THR A 118 -0.80 19.70 -7.33
N HIS A 119 -1.19 19.83 -8.63
CA HIS A 119 -1.59 18.69 -9.48
C HIS A 119 -0.42 17.80 -9.96
N GLN A 120 0.81 18.02 -9.48
CA GLN A 120 1.95 17.18 -9.82
C GLN A 120 1.66 15.71 -9.47
N LYS A 121 2.08 14.78 -10.34
CA LYS A 121 1.95 13.34 -10.10
C LYS A 121 2.69 12.93 -8.82
N ARG A 122 1.99 12.27 -7.92
CA ARG A 122 2.50 11.70 -6.65
C ARG A 122 1.76 10.43 -6.35
N ASP A 123 2.46 9.44 -5.84
CA ASP A 123 1.88 8.19 -5.39
C ASP A 123 1.47 8.34 -3.92
N ILE A 124 0.21 8.05 -3.61
CA ILE A 124 -0.35 8.28 -2.26
C ILE A 124 0.26 7.35 -1.20
N ASP A 125 0.62 6.13 -1.58
CA ASP A 125 1.29 5.15 -0.72
C ASP A 125 2.65 5.64 -0.21
N ASN A 126 3.39 6.39 -1.04
CA ASN A 126 4.68 6.97 -0.66
C ASN A 126 4.62 7.99 0.49
N HIS A 127 3.44 8.50 0.80
CA HIS A 127 3.22 9.47 1.89
C HIS A 127 2.63 8.83 3.14
N LEU A 128 2.09 7.62 3.04
CA LEU A 128 1.40 6.93 4.13
C LEU A 128 2.35 6.54 5.26
N LYS A 129 3.53 6.00 4.94
CA LYS A 129 4.48 5.56 5.95
C LYS A 129 4.90 6.69 6.89
N ALA A 130 5.23 7.87 6.36
CA ALA A 130 5.58 9.01 7.19
C ALA A 130 4.43 9.42 8.13
N THR A 131 3.18 9.26 7.71
CA THR A 131 2.00 9.55 8.51
C THR A 131 1.88 8.56 9.66
N ILE A 132 1.95 7.24 9.38
CA ILE A 132 1.84 6.20 10.41
C ILE A 132 3.02 6.29 11.40
N ASP A 133 4.26 6.40 10.91
CA ASP A 133 5.44 6.55 11.77
C ASP A 133 5.34 7.78 12.70
N SER A 134 4.64 8.83 12.26
CA SER A 134 4.43 10.03 13.08
C SER A 134 3.41 9.77 14.21
N LEU A 135 2.37 8.98 13.96
CA LEU A 135 1.39 8.60 14.98
C LEU A 135 2.03 7.74 16.08
N VAL A 136 2.87 6.77 15.69
CA VAL A 136 3.65 5.98 16.66
C VAL A 136 4.62 6.88 17.42
N LYS A 137 5.36 7.73 16.71
CA LYS A 137 6.39 8.59 17.32
C LYS A 137 5.83 9.65 18.27
N CYS A 138 4.63 10.17 18.02
CA CYS A 138 3.96 11.09 18.96
C CYS A 138 3.37 10.35 20.17
N GLY A 139 3.39 9.01 20.20
CA GLY A 139 2.83 8.18 21.24
C GLY A 139 1.30 8.10 21.20
N PHE A 140 0.69 8.33 20.04
CA PHE A 140 -0.74 8.10 19.87
C PHE A 140 -1.09 6.62 20.03
N CYS A 141 -0.30 5.75 19.42
CA CYS A 141 -0.33 4.29 19.55
C CYS A 141 1.08 3.76 19.83
N GLU A 142 1.20 2.49 20.21
CA GLU A 142 2.49 1.89 20.56
C GLU A 142 3.27 1.43 19.34
N ASP A 143 2.58 0.85 18.32
CA ASP A 143 3.22 0.27 17.14
C ASP A 143 2.36 0.43 15.89
N ASP A 144 2.99 0.47 14.72
CA ASP A 144 2.30 0.56 13.42
C ASP A 144 1.55 -0.74 13.05
N GLU A 145 1.91 -1.87 13.67
CA GLU A 145 1.19 -3.15 13.56
C GLU A 145 -0.27 -3.08 14.05
N GLN A 146 -0.61 -2.09 14.90
CA GLN A 146 -1.96 -1.95 15.44
C GLN A 146 -3.00 -1.55 14.38
N PHE A 147 -2.58 -1.02 13.22
CA PHE A 147 -3.48 -0.61 12.16
C PHE A 147 -3.93 -1.78 11.28
N ASP A 148 -5.09 -2.38 11.61
CA ASP A 148 -5.69 -3.49 10.84
C ASP A 148 -6.40 -3.03 9.57
N GLU A 149 -6.94 -1.80 9.57
CA GLU A 149 -7.60 -1.22 8.41
C GLU A 149 -6.99 0.12 8.02
N LEU A 150 -6.67 0.25 6.72
CA LEU A 150 -6.12 1.48 6.15
C LEU A 150 -6.99 1.93 4.97
N ILE A 151 -7.57 3.13 5.09
CA ILE A 151 -8.31 3.80 4.03
C ILE A 151 -7.50 5.01 3.59
N VAL A 152 -6.97 4.98 2.37
CA VAL A 152 -6.11 6.04 1.84
C VAL A 152 -6.75 6.65 0.61
N LYS A 153 -6.95 7.96 0.64
CA LYS A 153 -7.62 8.71 -0.43
C LYS A 153 -6.79 9.91 -0.88
N ARG A 154 -6.99 10.31 -2.13
CA ARG A 154 -6.54 11.61 -2.65
C ARG A 154 -7.69 12.57 -2.57
N GLY A 155 -7.52 13.67 -1.88
CA GLY A 155 -8.45 14.78 -1.81
C GLY A 155 -8.21 15.86 -2.88
N ALA A 156 -8.93 16.97 -2.76
CA ALA A 156 -8.72 18.15 -3.58
C ALA A 156 -7.33 18.75 -3.37
N VAL A 157 -6.83 19.51 -4.35
CA VAL A 157 -5.59 20.26 -4.21
C VAL A 157 -5.80 21.42 -3.24
N VAL A 158 -4.93 21.53 -2.24
CA VAL A 158 -4.94 22.61 -1.25
C VAL A 158 -3.57 23.30 -1.25
N PRO A 159 -3.47 24.61 -1.50
CA PRO A 159 -2.20 25.32 -1.44
C PRO A 159 -1.49 25.10 -0.09
N GLY A 160 -0.20 24.78 -0.13
CA GLY A 160 0.55 24.39 1.07
C GLY A 160 0.45 22.91 1.43
N GLY A 161 -0.56 22.23 0.95
CA GLY A 161 -0.85 20.82 1.28
C GLY A 161 -1.52 20.67 2.64
N MET A 162 -2.28 19.58 2.78
CA MET A 162 -2.98 19.24 4.02
C MET A 162 -3.21 17.72 4.05
N ILE A 163 -3.31 17.14 5.23
CA ILE A 163 -3.85 15.80 5.43
C ILE A 163 -5.03 15.86 6.39
N SER A 164 -6.08 15.10 6.11
CA SER A 164 -7.16 14.83 7.04
C SER A 164 -7.01 13.41 7.58
N LEU A 165 -7.03 13.26 8.89
CA LEU A 165 -6.85 12.01 9.60
C LEU A 165 -8.10 11.68 10.41
N LYS A 166 -8.52 10.41 10.34
CA LYS A 166 -9.48 9.83 11.28
C LYS A 166 -8.96 8.49 11.74
N VAL A 167 -9.07 8.23 13.04
CA VAL A 167 -8.68 6.96 13.64
C VAL A 167 -9.82 6.44 14.50
N TRP A 168 -10.14 5.18 14.31
CA TRP A 168 -11.13 4.44 15.11
C TRP A 168 -10.44 3.31 15.86
N GLU A 169 -10.93 3.04 17.03
CA GLU A 169 -10.71 1.78 17.77
C GLU A 169 -11.63 0.70 17.20
N LEU A 170 -11.10 -0.54 17.06
CA LEU A 170 -11.80 -1.69 16.51
C LEU A 170 -12.14 -2.69 17.61
#